data_648b35aa3a8a237ad179190accd678e9
#
_entry.id   648b35aa3a8a237ad179190accd678e9
#
_cell.length_a   1.000
_cell.length_b   1.000
_cell.length_c   1.000
_cell.angle_alpha   90.00
_cell.angle_beta   90.00
_cell.angle_gamma   90.00
#
_symmetry.space_group_name_H-M   'P 1'
#
loop_
_entity.id
_entity.type
_entity.pdbx_description
1 polymer ?
#
loop_
_entity_poly.entity_id
_entity_poly.type
_entity_poly.pdbx_seq_one_letter_code
_entity_poly.pdbx_strand_id
1 'polypeptide(L)'
;MRWILDQYEFSYEVVYPPALDAGNLANRFDVLLFATGAIPRRDVAARGGFSRMPRPEDVPAEYHDWIGRVTVAKTVPQLRAFLEAGGSVLTIGSSNNLAYDLGLPIANALVDSATNKPLTNEQFYIPGSVLMAQVDGTQPLAYGIPDSVAVLYDQSPSFRITPNADSAAVHKVAWYSSAHPLRSGWAWGEQALDQSVAIAEAKVGKGTLMMFGPEITFRGQPHGTFGFLFNGLYLGAAR
;
A
#
# COMPACT_ATOMS: atom_id res chain seq x y z
N MET A 1 4.99 12.35 1.17
CA MET A 1 4.87 11.66 2.48
C MET A 1 5.72 12.28 3.57
N ARG A 2 7.08 12.29 3.51
CA ARG A 2 7.94 12.87 4.57
C ARG A 2 7.50 14.28 4.99
N TRP A 3 7.22 15.15 4.03
CA TRP A 3 6.70 16.50 4.31
C TRP A 3 5.44 16.48 5.21
N ILE A 4 4.52 15.53 5.03
CA ILE A 4 3.34 15.40 5.91
C ILE A 4 3.78 15.01 7.32
N LEU A 5 4.67 14.03 7.45
CA LEU A 5 5.18 13.61 8.75
C LEU A 5 5.86 14.76 9.48
N ASP A 6 6.68 15.56 8.77
CA ASP A 6 7.33 16.76 9.32
C ASP A 6 6.30 17.82 9.76
N GLN A 7 5.28 18.08 8.92
CA GLN A 7 4.25 19.10 9.23
C GLN A 7 3.38 18.75 10.43
N TYR A 8 3.16 17.45 10.68
CA TYR A 8 2.37 16.96 11.79
C TYR A 8 3.23 16.39 12.93
N GLU A 9 4.52 16.69 12.94
CA GLU A 9 5.48 16.42 14.02
C GLU A 9 5.61 14.93 14.38
N PHE A 10 5.42 14.03 13.40
CA PHE A 10 5.73 12.61 13.60
C PHE A 10 7.23 12.37 13.55
N SER A 11 7.77 11.73 14.58
CA SER A 11 9.15 11.25 14.55
C SER A 11 9.28 10.04 13.62
N TYR A 12 10.22 10.08 12.68
CA TYR A 12 10.47 8.97 11.77
C TYR A 12 11.95 8.87 11.38
N GLU A 13 12.34 7.69 10.94
CA GLU A 13 13.64 7.40 10.34
C GLU A 13 13.44 6.91 8.89
N VAL A 14 14.27 7.38 7.96
CA VAL A 14 14.28 6.86 6.58
C VAL A 14 15.12 5.58 6.56
N VAL A 15 14.49 4.46 6.24
CA VAL A 15 15.14 3.14 6.22
C VAL A 15 15.35 2.67 4.79
N TYR A 16 16.57 2.24 4.48
CA TYR A 16 16.96 1.73 3.17
C TYR A 16 16.97 0.20 3.12
N PRO A 17 16.87 -0.41 1.93
CA PRO A 17 16.75 -1.86 1.80
C PRO A 17 17.81 -2.69 2.53
N PRO A 18 19.11 -2.34 2.57
CA PRO A 18 20.09 -3.11 3.35
C PRO A 18 19.77 -3.17 4.84
N ALA A 19 19.25 -2.09 5.41
CA ALA A 19 18.85 -2.06 6.82
C ALA A 19 17.58 -2.88 7.08
N LEU A 20 16.65 -2.95 6.12
CA LEU A 20 15.50 -3.85 6.19
C LEU A 20 15.93 -5.31 6.13
N ASP A 21 16.86 -5.63 5.21
CA ASP A 21 17.40 -6.98 5.00
C ASP A 21 18.19 -7.51 6.22
N ALA A 22 18.80 -6.61 7.00
CA ALA A 22 19.50 -6.95 8.24
C ALA A 22 18.56 -7.46 9.34
N GLY A 23 17.25 -7.19 9.24
CA GLY A 23 16.25 -7.67 10.20
C GLY A 23 16.26 -6.90 11.53
N ASN A 24 15.83 -7.59 12.60
CA ASN A 24 15.70 -7.00 13.95
C ASN A 24 14.80 -5.74 14.00
N LEU A 25 13.81 -5.67 13.10
CA LEU A 25 12.99 -4.48 12.90
C LEU A 25 12.08 -4.18 14.09
N ALA A 26 11.58 -5.22 14.77
CA ALA A 26 10.68 -5.07 15.91
C ALA A 26 11.33 -4.42 17.17
N ASN A 27 12.67 -4.44 17.25
CA ASN A 27 13.40 -3.76 18.31
C ASN A 27 13.70 -2.28 18.00
N ARG A 28 13.41 -1.84 16.77
CA ARG A 28 13.72 -0.50 16.29
C ARG A 28 12.49 0.33 15.96
N PHE A 29 11.43 -0.33 15.49
CA PHE A 29 10.26 0.34 14.92
C PHE A 29 8.96 -0.28 15.43
N ASP A 30 7.97 0.55 15.65
CA ASP A 30 6.58 0.14 15.89
C ASP A 30 5.83 0.01 14.56
N VAL A 31 6.12 0.92 13.63
CA VAL A 31 5.44 1.02 12.34
C VAL A 31 6.46 1.17 11.20
N LEU A 32 6.26 0.42 10.13
CA LEU A 32 6.97 0.59 8.87
C LEU A 32 6.01 1.12 7.80
N LEU A 33 6.41 2.17 7.10
CA LEU A 33 5.59 2.84 6.11
C LEU A 33 6.26 2.81 4.72
N PHE A 34 5.59 2.18 3.76
CA PHE A 34 6.06 2.03 2.39
C PHE A 34 5.24 2.89 1.42
N ALA A 35 5.88 3.89 0.84
CA ALA A 35 5.31 4.69 -0.25
C ALA A 35 5.14 3.86 -1.52
N THR A 36 4.35 4.36 -2.45
CA THR A 36 4.23 3.81 -3.81
C THR A 36 5.61 3.57 -4.43
N GLY A 37 5.78 2.39 -5.02
CA GLY A 37 7.02 1.99 -5.70
C GLY A 37 8.11 1.41 -4.80
N ALA A 38 7.97 1.45 -3.47
CA ALA A 38 8.98 0.93 -2.56
C ALA A 38 9.07 -0.61 -2.59
N ILE A 39 7.94 -1.29 -2.83
CA ILE A 39 7.88 -2.76 -2.96
C ILE A 39 7.47 -3.11 -4.39
N PRO A 40 8.43 -3.55 -5.24
CA PRO A 40 8.17 -3.83 -6.64
C PRO A 40 7.38 -5.13 -6.83
N ARG A 41 6.68 -5.25 -7.96
CA ARG A 41 6.08 -6.52 -8.37
C ARG A 41 7.17 -7.52 -8.77
N ARG A 42 6.93 -8.81 -8.51
CA ARG A 42 7.87 -9.91 -8.83
C ARG A 42 8.24 -9.96 -10.31
N ASP A 43 7.28 -9.73 -11.19
CA ASP A 43 7.46 -9.79 -12.64
C ASP A 43 8.27 -8.62 -13.19
N VAL A 44 8.17 -7.44 -12.59
CA VAL A 44 8.93 -6.24 -12.99
C VAL A 44 10.38 -6.32 -12.51
N ALA A 45 10.61 -6.87 -11.32
CA ALA A 45 11.97 -7.09 -10.82
C ALA A 45 12.80 -8.03 -11.73
N ALA A 46 12.13 -9.02 -12.36
CA ALA A 46 12.77 -9.97 -13.26
C ALA A 46 13.09 -9.39 -14.67
N ARG A 47 12.38 -8.33 -15.09
CA ARG A 47 12.49 -7.77 -16.45
C ARG A 47 13.44 -6.58 -16.58
N GLY A 48 14.20 -6.22 -15.55
CA GLY A 48 15.16 -5.12 -15.62
C GLY A 48 14.53 -3.75 -15.84
N GLY A 49 13.28 -3.56 -15.38
CA GLY A 49 12.54 -2.29 -15.52
C GLY A 49 13.26 -1.11 -14.89
N PHE A 50 13.29 -0.04 -15.55
CA PHE A 50 13.71 1.37 -15.48
C PHE A 50 14.60 1.88 -14.33
N SER A 51 14.96 1.09 -13.34
CA SER A 51 15.85 1.51 -12.27
C SER A 51 17.09 0.62 -12.26
N ARG A 52 18.05 0.95 -13.12
CA ARG A 52 19.41 0.42 -12.96
C ARG A 52 19.90 0.91 -11.61
N MET A 53 20.14 -0.01 -10.69
CA MET A 53 20.77 0.37 -9.42
C MET A 53 22.07 1.08 -9.70
N PRO A 54 22.35 2.21 -9.04
CA PRO A 54 23.66 2.82 -9.16
C PRO A 54 24.70 1.80 -8.69
N ARG A 55 25.86 1.77 -9.37
CA ARG A 55 26.97 0.96 -8.92
C ARG A 55 27.67 1.70 -7.76
N PRO A 56 28.22 1.00 -6.78
CA PRO A 56 28.93 1.64 -5.67
C PRO A 56 29.98 2.66 -6.12
N GLU A 57 30.71 2.36 -7.22
CA GLU A 57 31.70 3.27 -7.79
C GLU A 57 31.13 4.58 -8.37
N ASP A 58 29.82 4.62 -8.69
CA ASP A 58 29.15 5.80 -9.23
C ASP A 58 28.54 6.69 -8.12
N VAL A 59 28.67 6.30 -6.84
CA VAL A 59 28.03 6.95 -5.70
C VAL A 59 29.07 7.24 -4.61
N PRO A 60 29.03 8.42 -3.94
CA PRO A 60 29.90 8.69 -2.80
C PRO A 60 29.78 7.61 -1.71
N ALA A 61 30.91 7.28 -1.07
CA ALA A 61 30.99 6.16 -0.12
C ALA A 61 29.99 6.26 1.04
N GLU A 62 29.64 7.48 1.46
CA GLU A 62 28.66 7.74 2.52
C GLU A 62 27.24 7.25 2.21
N TYR A 63 26.92 6.99 0.93
CA TYR A 63 25.61 6.48 0.49
C TYR A 63 25.61 5.00 0.11
N HIS A 64 26.73 4.30 0.24
CA HIS A 64 26.82 2.89 -0.16
C HIS A 64 25.83 2.01 0.61
N ASP A 65 25.61 2.28 1.90
CA ASP A 65 24.65 1.57 2.74
C ASP A 65 23.18 1.85 2.38
N TRP A 66 22.92 2.79 1.46
CA TRP A 66 21.58 3.08 0.96
C TRP A 66 21.24 2.30 -0.31
N ILE A 67 22.28 1.77 -0.98
CA ILE A 67 22.12 1.09 -2.25
C ILE A 67 21.51 -0.29 -2.02
N GLY A 68 20.30 -0.50 -2.51
CA GLY A 68 19.60 -1.77 -2.39
C GLY A 68 18.20 -1.74 -3.00
N ARG A 69 17.57 -2.89 -3.00
CA ARG A 69 16.17 -3.07 -3.42
C ARG A 69 15.45 -3.94 -2.42
N VAL A 70 14.20 -3.63 -2.18
CA VAL A 70 13.28 -4.57 -1.52
C VAL A 70 13.12 -5.80 -2.41
N THR A 71 13.35 -6.97 -1.85
CA THR A 71 13.25 -8.24 -2.56
C THR A 71 12.38 -9.25 -1.81
N VAL A 72 11.73 -10.13 -2.57
CA VAL A 72 10.94 -11.22 -2.00
C VAL A 72 11.81 -12.19 -1.21
N ALA A 73 13.05 -12.41 -1.66
CA ALA A 73 13.94 -13.41 -1.06
C ALA A 73 14.57 -12.96 0.27
N LYS A 74 14.84 -11.66 0.43
CA LYS A 74 15.56 -11.14 1.62
C LYS A 74 14.64 -10.27 2.49
N THR A 75 14.03 -9.27 1.90
CA THR A 75 13.28 -8.25 2.66
C THR A 75 11.92 -8.76 3.14
N VAL A 76 11.17 -9.47 2.29
CA VAL A 76 9.82 -9.95 2.67
C VAL A 76 9.83 -10.87 3.90
N PRO A 77 10.78 -11.80 4.07
CA PRO A 77 10.89 -12.57 5.31
C PRO A 77 11.07 -11.71 6.57
N GLN A 78 11.83 -10.61 6.49
CA GLN A 78 12.04 -9.70 7.61
C GLN A 78 10.78 -8.91 7.93
N LEU A 79 10.03 -8.47 6.90
CA LEU A 79 8.74 -7.81 7.08
C LEU A 79 7.69 -8.76 7.67
N ARG A 80 7.71 -10.03 7.25
CA ARG A 80 6.86 -11.07 7.85
C ARG A 80 7.18 -11.26 9.32
N ALA A 81 8.46 -11.44 9.67
CA ALA A 81 8.90 -11.59 11.06
C ALA A 81 8.53 -10.36 11.91
N PHE A 82 8.65 -9.16 11.35
CA PHE A 82 8.23 -7.91 11.99
C PHE A 82 6.72 -7.91 12.30
N LEU A 83 5.87 -8.27 11.33
CA LEU A 83 4.43 -8.40 11.51
C LEU A 83 4.08 -9.50 12.53
N GLU A 84 4.69 -10.69 12.42
CA GLU A 84 4.44 -11.80 13.35
C GLU A 84 4.81 -11.46 14.80
N ALA A 85 5.84 -10.64 15.01
CA ALA A 85 6.22 -10.12 16.32
C ALA A 85 5.24 -9.07 16.87
N GLY A 86 4.31 -8.60 16.06
CA GLY A 86 3.31 -7.60 16.41
C GLY A 86 3.53 -6.25 15.70
N GLY A 87 4.51 -6.05 14.80
CA GLY A 87 4.76 -4.87 13.99
C GLY A 87 3.57 -4.45 13.12
N SER A 88 3.42 -3.16 12.86
CA SER A 88 2.46 -2.67 11.88
C SER A 88 3.15 -2.18 10.62
N VAL A 89 2.61 -2.59 9.46
CA VAL A 89 3.12 -2.17 8.15
C VAL A 89 2.01 -1.43 7.40
N LEU A 90 2.31 -0.22 6.95
CA LEU A 90 1.44 0.58 6.09
C LEU A 90 2.02 0.57 4.67
N THR A 91 1.21 0.21 3.68
CA THR A 91 1.60 0.18 2.27
C THR A 91 0.68 1.04 1.42
N ILE A 92 1.26 1.90 0.56
CA ILE A 92 0.50 2.80 -0.32
C ILE A 92 0.76 2.42 -1.78
N GLY A 93 -0.28 2.47 -2.59
CA GLY A 93 -0.22 2.24 -4.02
C GLY A 93 0.40 0.89 -4.37
N SER A 94 1.37 0.86 -5.27
CA SER A 94 2.00 -0.38 -5.72
C SER A 94 2.77 -1.14 -4.62
N SER A 95 3.11 -0.51 -3.49
CA SER A 95 3.73 -1.22 -2.36
C SER A 95 2.81 -2.23 -1.69
N ASN A 96 1.51 -2.21 -1.99
CA ASN A 96 0.55 -3.26 -1.62
C ASN A 96 0.89 -4.65 -2.23
N ASN A 97 1.88 -4.73 -3.13
CA ASN A 97 2.42 -6.01 -3.59
C ASN A 97 2.90 -6.90 -2.43
N LEU A 98 3.29 -6.31 -1.29
CA LEU A 98 3.63 -7.05 -0.08
C LEU A 98 2.54 -8.04 0.34
N ALA A 99 1.27 -7.68 0.20
CA ALA A 99 0.18 -8.56 0.58
C ALA A 99 0.14 -9.87 -0.24
N TYR A 100 0.43 -9.78 -1.55
CA TYR A 100 0.57 -10.97 -2.40
C TYR A 100 1.80 -11.79 -2.03
N ASP A 101 2.91 -11.13 -1.70
CA ASP A 101 4.15 -11.79 -1.28
C ASP A 101 4.03 -12.48 0.08
N LEU A 102 3.18 -11.97 0.94
CA LEU A 102 2.80 -12.59 2.21
C LEU A 102 1.78 -13.71 2.05
N GLY A 103 1.17 -13.89 0.88
CA GLY A 103 0.16 -14.92 0.61
C GLY A 103 -1.20 -14.61 1.24
N LEU A 104 -1.53 -13.33 1.44
CA LEU A 104 -2.82 -12.94 2.02
C LEU A 104 -3.98 -13.28 1.06
N PRO A 105 -5.19 -13.53 1.58
CA PRO A 105 -6.37 -13.90 0.80
C PRO A 105 -6.96 -12.70 0.06
N ILE A 106 -6.16 -12.08 -0.78
CA ILE A 106 -6.56 -11.00 -1.67
C ILE A 106 -6.18 -11.31 -3.12
N ALA A 107 -6.94 -10.76 -4.05
CA ALA A 107 -6.65 -10.83 -5.48
C ALA A 107 -6.74 -9.43 -6.10
N ASN A 108 -6.10 -9.23 -7.25
CA ASN A 108 -6.29 -8.03 -8.06
C ASN A 108 -7.74 -7.97 -8.54
N ALA A 109 -8.42 -6.85 -8.28
CA ALA A 109 -9.78 -6.64 -8.78
C ALA A 109 -9.82 -6.30 -10.28
N LEU A 110 -8.74 -5.72 -10.80
CA LEU A 110 -8.63 -5.21 -12.16
C LEU A 110 -8.14 -6.30 -13.10
N VAL A 111 -8.97 -7.34 -13.26
CA VAL A 111 -8.71 -8.48 -14.13
C VAL A 111 -9.91 -8.72 -15.05
N ASP A 112 -9.63 -9.18 -16.25
CA ASP A 112 -10.64 -9.66 -17.18
C ASP A 112 -11.27 -10.95 -16.63
N SER A 113 -12.59 -10.99 -16.53
CA SER A 113 -13.33 -12.09 -15.90
C SER A 113 -13.23 -13.42 -16.64
N ALA A 114 -13.00 -13.41 -17.96
CA ALA A 114 -12.92 -14.60 -18.78
C ALA A 114 -11.51 -15.21 -18.78
N THR A 115 -10.47 -14.36 -18.73
CA THR A 115 -9.07 -14.79 -18.87
C THR A 115 -8.29 -14.74 -17.56
N ASN A 116 -8.82 -14.08 -16.55
CA ASN A 116 -8.16 -13.79 -15.26
C ASN A 116 -6.80 -13.05 -15.43
N LYS A 117 -6.62 -12.36 -16.56
CA LYS A 117 -5.43 -11.55 -16.81
C LYS A 117 -5.69 -10.09 -16.39
N PRO A 118 -4.68 -9.36 -15.94
CA PRO A 118 -4.81 -7.93 -15.68
C PRO A 118 -5.39 -7.19 -16.88
N LEU A 119 -6.30 -6.24 -16.62
CA LEU A 119 -6.85 -5.38 -17.64
C LEU A 119 -5.73 -4.58 -18.34
N THR A 120 -5.83 -4.42 -19.65
CA THR A 120 -4.91 -3.58 -20.41
C THR A 120 -5.29 -2.10 -20.27
N ASN A 121 -4.38 -1.20 -20.65
CA ASN A 121 -4.67 0.25 -20.65
C ASN A 121 -5.83 0.65 -21.57
N GLU A 122 -6.15 -0.18 -22.58
CA GLU A 122 -7.30 0.02 -23.47
C GLU A 122 -8.62 -0.38 -22.79
N GLN A 123 -8.57 -1.22 -21.75
CA GLN A 123 -9.74 -1.67 -21.01
C GLN A 123 -9.96 -0.88 -19.73
N PHE A 124 -8.87 -0.45 -19.09
CA PHE A 124 -8.90 0.31 -17.83
C PHE A 124 -7.70 1.23 -17.73
N TYR A 125 -7.94 2.54 -17.61
CA TYR A 125 -6.87 3.52 -17.45
C TYR A 125 -7.37 4.76 -16.71
N ILE A 126 -6.82 5.06 -15.55
CA ILE A 126 -7.14 6.23 -14.72
C ILE A 126 -5.83 6.86 -14.23
N PRO A 127 -5.32 7.87 -14.95
CA PRO A 127 -4.02 8.50 -14.67
C PRO A 127 -4.15 9.77 -13.80
N GLY A 128 -4.44 9.62 -12.51
CA GLY A 128 -4.50 10.77 -11.61
C GLY A 128 -5.85 11.48 -11.58
N SER A 129 -6.88 10.79 -11.13
CA SER A 129 -8.24 11.32 -10.98
C SER A 129 -8.74 11.19 -9.55
N VAL A 130 -9.77 11.96 -9.22
CA VAL A 130 -10.43 11.90 -7.91
C VAL A 130 -11.65 11.00 -8.02
N LEU A 131 -11.65 9.93 -7.24
CA LEU A 131 -12.75 8.97 -7.17
C LEU A 131 -13.43 9.04 -5.79
N MET A 132 -14.69 8.64 -5.70
CA MET A 132 -15.39 8.49 -4.44
C MET A 132 -15.30 7.05 -3.95
N ALA A 133 -14.90 6.88 -2.70
CA ALA A 133 -14.90 5.60 -2.00
C ALA A 133 -15.85 5.66 -0.81
N GLN A 134 -16.61 4.59 -0.59
CA GLN A 134 -17.39 4.36 0.62
C GLN A 134 -16.46 3.89 1.73
N VAL A 135 -16.75 4.26 2.98
CA VAL A 135 -15.92 3.97 4.16
C VAL A 135 -16.76 3.25 5.21
N ASP A 136 -16.19 2.21 5.82
CA ASP A 136 -16.76 1.56 7.01
C ASP A 136 -16.23 2.28 8.26
N GLY A 137 -17.01 3.24 8.77
CA GLY A 137 -16.70 4.02 9.97
C GLY A 137 -16.62 3.19 11.27
N THR A 138 -16.97 1.90 11.25
CA THR A 138 -16.82 1.01 12.40
C THR A 138 -15.38 0.49 12.56
N GLN A 139 -14.57 0.60 11.51
CA GLN A 139 -13.18 0.18 11.53
C GLN A 139 -12.30 1.24 12.22
N PRO A 140 -11.43 0.86 13.16
CA PRO A 140 -10.54 1.80 13.85
C PRO A 140 -9.68 2.63 12.88
N LEU A 141 -9.23 2.03 11.76
CA LEU A 141 -8.44 2.72 10.74
C LEU A 141 -9.23 3.86 10.06
N ALA A 142 -10.56 3.82 10.09
CA ALA A 142 -11.44 4.83 9.52
C ALA A 142 -11.94 5.87 10.56
N TYR A 143 -11.42 5.86 11.77
CA TYR A 143 -11.86 6.79 12.83
C TYR A 143 -11.76 8.24 12.38
N GLY A 144 -12.87 8.98 12.51
CA GLY A 144 -12.97 10.39 12.11
C GLY A 144 -13.05 10.62 10.59
N ILE A 145 -13.09 9.58 9.77
CA ILE A 145 -13.32 9.68 8.32
C ILE A 145 -14.82 9.63 8.05
N PRO A 146 -15.38 10.50 7.19
CA PRO A 146 -16.78 10.42 6.77
C PRO A 146 -17.12 9.11 6.07
N ASP A 147 -18.42 8.71 6.03
CA ASP A 147 -18.91 7.50 5.37
C ASP A 147 -18.53 7.39 3.89
N SER A 148 -18.15 8.50 3.27
CA SER A 148 -17.57 8.53 1.93
C SER A 148 -16.43 9.56 1.84
N VAL A 149 -15.40 9.24 1.08
CA VAL A 149 -14.21 10.08 0.95
C VAL A 149 -13.76 10.15 -0.51
N ALA A 150 -13.29 11.33 -0.91
CA ALA A 150 -12.63 11.54 -2.18
C ALA A 150 -11.16 11.05 -2.07
N VAL A 151 -10.79 10.12 -2.93
CA VAL A 151 -9.45 9.54 -2.99
C VAL A 151 -8.76 9.88 -4.30
N LEU A 152 -7.45 10.13 -4.26
CA LEU A 152 -6.67 10.26 -5.48
C LEU A 152 -6.29 8.88 -6.00
N TYR A 153 -6.73 8.58 -7.20
CA TYR A 153 -6.43 7.34 -7.91
C TYR A 153 -5.48 7.63 -9.07
N ASP A 154 -4.29 7.06 -9.03
CA ASP A 154 -3.29 7.16 -10.09
C ASP A 154 -2.75 5.77 -10.41
N GLN A 155 -3.40 5.08 -11.35
CA GLN A 155 -3.13 3.68 -11.66
C GLN A 155 -3.01 2.80 -10.39
N SER A 156 -3.78 3.16 -9.40
CA SER A 156 -3.73 2.58 -8.06
C SER A 156 -4.25 1.13 -8.07
N PRO A 157 -3.72 0.23 -7.25
CA PRO A 157 -4.27 -1.11 -7.11
C PRO A 157 -5.65 -1.07 -6.45
N SER A 158 -6.47 -2.03 -6.80
CA SER A 158 -7.74 -2.33 -6.16
C SER A 158 -7.86 -3.84 -5.93
N PHE A 159 -8.56 -4.25 -4.88
CA PHE A 159 -8.50 -5.61 -4.39
C PHE A 159 -9.87 -6.29 -4.38
N ARG A 160 -9.86 -7.63 -4.40
CA ARG A 160 -10.97 -8.49 -3.97
C ARG A 160 -10.45 -9.37 -2.85
N ILE A 161 -11.22 -9.53 -1.79
CA ILE A 161 -10.95 -10.50 -0.74
C ILE A 161 -11.40 -11.87 -1.29
N THR A 162 -10.47 -12.83 -1.33
CA THR A 162 -10.76 -14.18 -1.82
C THR A 162 -11.29 -15.04 -0.68
N PRO A 163 -12.46 -15.69 -0.84
CA PRO A 163 -13.02 -16.56 0.20
C PRO A 163 -12.10 -17.78 0.44
N ASN A 164 -11.50 -17.84 1.62
CA ASN A 164 -10.76 -19.00 2.11
C ASN A 164 -10.79 -19.00 3.66
N ALA A 165 -10.10 -19.97 4.29
CA ALA A 165 -10.05 -20.07 5.75
C ALA A 165 -9.47 -18.81 6.43
N ASP A 166 -8.58 -18.08 5.75
CA ASP A 166 -7.89 -16.91 6.29
C ASP A 166 -8.60 -15.61 5.94
N SER A 167 -9.71 -15.64 5.18
CA SER A 167 -10.40 -14.41 4.73
C SER A 167 -10.95 -13.58 5.90
N ALA A 168 -11.25 -14.19 7.03
CA ALA A 168 -11.68 -13.52 8.25
C ALA A 168 -10.56 -12.63 8.86
N ALA A 169 -9.30 -12.83 8.47
CA ALA A 169 -8.19 -11.99 8.90
C ALA A 169 -8.05 -10.70 8.08
N VAL A 170 -8.83 -10.54 6.99
CA VAL A 170 -8.79 -9.36 6.12
C VAL A 170 -10.10 -8.59 6.24
N HIS A 171 -10.01 -7.32 6.62
CA HIS A 171 -11.15 -6.42 6.77
C HIS A 171 -11.14 -5.34 5.69
N LYS A 172 -12.28 -5.16 5.04
CA LYS A 172 -12.52 -4.06 4.11
C LYS A 172 -12.77 -2.78 4.91
N VAL A 173 -11.98 -1.75 4.67
CA VAL A 173 -12.09 -0.44 5.33
C VAL A 173 -12.73 0.59 4.39
N ALA A 174 -12.34 0.61 3.12
CA ALA A 174 -12.98 1.45 2.11
C ALA A 174 -13.07 0.71 0.76
N TRP A 175 -14.09 1.04 -0.06
CA TRP A 175 -14.34 0.39 -1.36
C TRP A 175 -15.05 1.33 -2.33
N TYR A 176 -15.00 1.00 -3.60
CA TYR A 176 -15.78 1.69 -4.63
C TYR A 176 -17.16 1.07 -4.72
N SER A 177 -18.20 1.78 -4.26
CA SER A 177 -19.59 1.29 -4.16
C SER A 177 -20.42 1.57 -5.40
N SER A 178 -19.81 2.04 -6.48
CA SER A 178 -20.47 2.42 -7.73
C SER A 178 -19.62 2.06 -8.93
N ALA A 179 -20.30 1.71 -10.03
CA ALA A 179 -19.68 1.56 -11.34
C ALA A 179 -19.17 2.90 -11.93
N HIS A 180 -19.56 4.03 -11.33
CA HIS A 180 -19.17 5.39 -11.73
C HIS A 180 -18.63 6.17 -10.54
N PRO A 181 -17.46 5.81 -10.01
CA PRO A 181 -16.87 6.47 -8.86
C PRO A 181 -16.21 7.81 -9.18
N LEU A 182 -16.05 8.17 -10.46
CA LEU A 182 -15.38 9.39 -10.89
C LEU A 182 -16.07 10.63 -10.35
N ARG A 183 -15.31 11.45 -9.60
CA ARG A 183 -15.74 12.76 -9.14
C ARG A 183 -15.12 13.90 -9.95
N SER A 184 -13.86 13.78 -10.31
CA SER A 184 -13.12 14.80 -11.04
C SER A 184 -11.92 14.17 -11.76
N GLY A 185 -11.59 14.70 -12.93
CA GLY A 185 -10.53 14.18 -13.76
C GLY A 185 -11.08 13.34 -14.92
N TRP A 186 -10.34 12.32 -15.30
CA TRP A 186 -10.68 11.43 -16.40
C TRP A 186 -10.52 9.96 -15.99
N ALA A 187 -11.45 9.12 -16.40
CA ALA A 187 -11.42 7.68 -16.13
C ALA A 187 -11.92 6.91 -17.34
N TRP A 188 -11.19 5.87 -17.72
CA TRP A 188 -11.58 4.93 -18.74
C TRP A 188 -11.74 3.54 -18.14
N GLY A 189 -12.89 2.92 -18.32
CA GLY A 189 -13.18 1.59 -17.78
C GLY A 189 -13.44 1.59 -16.26
N GLU A 190 -13.83 2.71 -15.67
CA GLU A 190 -14.01 2.87 -14.22
C GLU A 190 -14.99 1.88 -13.59
N GLN A 191 -15.93 1.34 -14.38
CA GLN A 191 -16.88 0.31 -13.95
C GLN A 191 -16.21 -0.97 -13.44
N ALA A 192 -14.96 -1.22 -13.83
CA ALA A 192 -14.18 -2.37 -13.31
C ALA A 192 -13.85 -2.24 -11.81
N LEU A 193 -13.96 -1.03 -11.25
CA LEU A 193 -13.76 -0.78 -9.82
C LEU A 193 -14.99 -1.14 -8.98
N ASP A 194 -16.18 -1.32 -9.58
CA ASP A 194 -17.40 -1.54 -8.80
C ASP A 194 -17.24 -2.69 -7.78
N GLN A 195 -17.62 -2.41 -6.53
CA GLN A 195 -17.48 -3.28 -5.35
C GLN A 195 -16.04 -3.70 -5.03
N SER A 196 -15.04 -3.15 -5.68
CA SER A 196 -13.65 -3.48 -5.35
C SER A 196 -13.17 -2.69 -4.12
N VAL A 197 -12.25 -3.31 -3.39
CA VAL A 197 -11.70 -2.77 -2.13
C VAL A 197 -10.59 -1.78 -2.45
N ALA A 198 -10.71 -0.56 -1.91
CA ALA A 198 -9.73 0.51 -2.03
C ALA A 198 -8.74 0.50 -0.86
N ILE A 199 -9.23 0.27 0.37
CA ILE A 199 -8.42 0.22 1.59
C ILE A 199 -8.83 -1.03 2.37
N ALA A 200 -7.83 -1.79 2.82
CA ALA A 200 -8.04 -2.97 3.64
C ALA A 200 -7.01 -3.07 4.77
N GLU A 201 -7.37 -3.79 5.80
CA GLU A 201 -6.50 -4.18 6.91
C GLU A 201 -6.42 -5.71 6.98
N ALA A 202 -5.23 -6.26 7.23
CA ALA A 202 -5.03 -7.70 7.38
C ALA A 202 -4.21 -8.01 8.62
N LYS A 203 -4.65 -9.00 9.41
CA LYS A 203 -3.87 -9.55 10.51
C LYS A 203 -2.82 -10.52 9.99
N VAL A 204 -1.58 -10.35 10.45
CA VAL A 204 -0.44 -11.24 10.15
C VAL A 204 0.28 -11.56 11.46
N GLY A 205 0.06 -12.74 11.98
CA GLY A 205 0.52 -13.09 13.34
C GLY A 205 -0.10 -12.16 14.38
N LYS A 206 0.72 -11.46 15.15
CA LYS A 206 0.27 -10.47 16.15
C LYS A 206 0.14 -9.06 15.55
N GLY A 207 0.70 -8.81 14.39
CA GLY A 207 0.75 -7.50 13.75
C GLY A 207 -0.35 -7.25 12.73
N THR A 208 -0.25 -6.12 12.04
CA THR A 208 -1.26 -5.66 11.12
C THR A 208 -0.61 -5.08 9.86
N LEU A 209 -1.07 -5.54 8.69
CA LEU A 209 -0.78 -4.90 7.42
C LEU A 209 -1.98 -4.02 7.02
N MET A 210 -1.74 -2.73 6.84
CA MET A 210 -2.72 -1.74 6.38
C MET A 210 -2.40 -1.38 4.93
N MET A 211 -3.36 -1.62 4.04
CA MET A 211 -3.20 -1.53 2.59
C MET A 211 -4.01 -0.37 2.03
N PHE A 212 -3.35 0.63 1.50
CA PHE A 212 -3.98 1.78 0.85
C PHE A 212 -3.76 1.69 -0.67
N GLY A 213 -4.79 1.32 -1.42
CA GLY A 213 -4.74 1.32 -2.89
C GLY A 213 -4.52 2.72 -3.44
N PRO A 214 -5.39 3.70 -3.12
CA PRO A 214 -5.23 5.10 -3.54
C PRO A 214 -3.98 5.77 -2.96
N GLU A 215 -3.57 6.86 -3.61
CA GLU A 215 -2.47 7.72 -3.19
C GLU A 215 -2.90 8.69 -2.06
N ILE A 216 -3.06 8.15 -0.84
CA ILE A 216 -3.62 8.88 0.32
C ILE A 216 -2.78 10.08 0.78
N THR A 217 -1.56 10.23 0.29
CA THR A 217 -0.62 11.29 0.69
C THR A 217 -0.08 12.10 -0.49
N PHE A 218 -0.67 11.94 -1.69
CA PHE A 218 -0.15 12.52 -2.92
C PHE A 218 0.12 14.02 -2.81
N ARG A 219 1.39 14.41 -2.91
CA ARG A 219 1.86 15.81 -2.88
C ARG A 219 1.33 16.64 -1.69
N GLY A 220 0.87 16.00 -0.61
CA GLY A 220 0.26 16.72 0.52
C GLY A 220 -1.10 17.36 0.20
N GLN A 221 -1.80 16.94 -0.84
CA GLN A 221 -3.04 17.56 -1.33
C GLN A 221 -4.33 16.88 -0.87
N PRO A 222 -4.44 15.53 -0.81
CA PRO A 222 -5.70 14.88 -0.44
C PRO A 222 -5.93 14.88 1.09
N HIS A 223 -6.17 16.06 1.67
CA HIS A 223 -6.32 16.24 3.11
C HIS A 223 -7.38 15.32 3.72
N GLY A 224 -8.45 15.00 2.99
CA GLY A 224 -9.51 14.10 3.45
C GLY A 224 -9.04 12.66 3.71
N THR A 225 -7.88 12.26 3.17
CA THR A 225 -7.32 10.90 3.35
C THR A 225 -6.16 10.84 4.35
N PHE A 226 -5.68 11.97 4.86
CA PHE A 226 -4.59 11.98 5.85
C PHE A 226 -4.98 11.26 7.15
N GLY A 227 -6.26 11.31 7.52
CA GLY A 227 -6.78 10.59 8.68
C GLY A 227 -6.45 9.09 8.63
N PHE A 228 -6.49 8.45 7.46
CA PHE A 228 -6.08 7.05 7.32
C PHE A 228 -4.60 6.82 7.66
N LEU A 229 -3.72 7.72 7.19
CA LEU A 229 -2.30 7.66 7.54
C LEU A 229 -2.11 7.81 9.05
N PHE A 230 -2.71 8.84 9.66
CA PHE A 230 -2.55 9.13 11.08
C PHE A 230 -3.12 8.02 11.95
N ASN A 231 -4.32 7.54 11.64
CA ASN A 231 -4.92 6.41 12.34
C ASN A 231 -4.02 5.17 12.25
N GLY A 232 -3.47 4.87 11.06
CA GLY A 232 -2.55 3.75 10.88
C GLY A 232 -1.29 3.86 11.71
N LEU A 233 -0.70 5.06 11.82
CA LEU A 233 0.48 5.32 12.64
C LEU A 233 0.16 5.17 14.13
N TYR A 234 -0.93 5.77 14.62
CA TYR A 234 -1.33 5.67 16.03
C TYR A 234 -1.73 4.26 16.44
N LEU A 235 -2.53 3.56 15.62
CA LEU A 235 -2.91 2.18 15.88
C LEU A 235 -1.71 1.23 15.87
N GLY A 236 -0.75 1.51 15.02
CA GLY A 236 0.48 0.72 14.93
C GLY A 236 1.42 0.94 16.12
N ALA A 237 1.44 2.13 16.69
CA ALA A 237 2.28 2.46 17.84
C ALA A 237 1.63 2.14 19.20
N ALA A 238 0.30 1.98 19.25
CA ALA A 238 -0.46 1.69 20.46
C ALA A 238 -0.47 0.18 20.77
N ARG A 239 0.67 -0.38 21.20
CA ARG A 239 0.83 -1.82 21.52
C ARG A 239 1.08 -2.05 22.99
#